data_656b61a1b8e958187f6545a6c5207771
#
_entry.id   656b61a1b8e958187f6545a6c5207771
#
_cell.length_a   1.000
_cell.length_b   1.000
_cell.length_c   1.000
_cell.angle_alpha   90.00
_cell.angle_beta   90.00
_cell.angle_gamma   90.00
#
_symmetry.space_group_name_H-M   'P 1'
#
loop_
_entity.id
_entity.type
_entity.pdbx_description
1 polymer ?
#
loop_
_entity_poly.entity_id
_entity_poly.type
_entity_poly.pdbx_seq_one_letter_code
_entity_poly.pdbx_strand_id
1 'polypeptide(L)'
;MSKIIFILGGARSGKSTYALSLAKKYRKVAFVATCQPLDKEMQERIRLHKEARPGYWKTFEEPRDLNFLLIKMGNTFDCILIDCLTLLVSNLILAGYKKEEILEKIEAMLAILRKQKAKVIMVSNEVGLGLVPANKLGRDFRDIAGKVNQTAAKQANEVFFTISGIPMKIKGGK
;
A
#
# COMPACT_ATOMS: atom_id res chain seq x y z
N MET A 1 -7.65 -8.43 -16.99
CA MET A 1 -7.52 -8.28 -15.51
C MET A 1 -6.16 -7.72 -15.20
N SER A 2 -6.09 -6.74 -14.30
CA SER A 2 -4.80 -6.15 -13.89
C SER A 2 -3.90 -7.19 -13.24
N LYS A 3 -2.59 -7.06 -13.45
CA LYS A 3 -1.60 -7.86 -12.71
C LYS A 3 -1.21 -7.09 -11.45
N ILE A 4 -1.53 -7.63 -10.28
CA ILE A 4 -1.27 -7.04 -8.97
C ILE A 4 0.05 -7.58 -8.41
N ILE A 5 0.98 -6.68 -8.07
CA ILE A 5 2.19 -6.97 -7.29
C ILE A 5 1.98 -6.44 -5.88
N PHE A 6 2.25 -7.25 -4.88
CA PHE A 6 2.21 -6.88 -3.48
C PHE A 6 3.59 -6.97 -2.86
N ILE A 7 4.04 -5.90 -2.19
CA ILE A 7 5.38 -5.78 -1.61
C ILE A 7 5.26 -5.58 -0.11
N LEU A 8 5.77 -6.54 0.64
CA LEU A 8 5.80 -6.58 2.09
C LEU A 8 7.22 -6.38 2.64
N GLY A 9 7.32 -6.04 3.91
CA GLY A 9 8.58 -6.01 4.66
C GLY A 9 8.50 -5.07 5.87
N GLY A 10 9.49 -5.11 6.73
CA GLY A 10 9.59 -4.27 7.92
C GLY A 10 9.80 -2.78 7.61
N ALA A 11 9.81 -1.93 8.64
CA ALA A 11 10.19 -0.53 8.49
C ALA A 11 11.60 -0.41 7.90
N ARG A 12 11.81 0.56 7.00
CA ARG A 12 13.11 0.82 6.34
C ARG A 12 13.73 -0.38 5.59
N SER A 13 12.93 -1.38 5.22
CA SER A 13 13.39 -2.59 4.51
C SER A 13 13.68 -2.38 3.01
N GLY A 14 13.40 -1.19 2.43
CA GLY A 14 13.56 -0.93 1.00
C GLY A 14 12.31 -1.16 0.14
N LYS A 15 11.16 -1.47 0.75
CA LYS A 15 9.89 -1.71 0.03
C LYS A 15 9.53 -0.63 -0.98
N SER A 16 9.48 0.64 -0.50
CA SER A 16 9.08 1.76 -1.35
C SER A 16 10.10 1.99 -2.47
N THR A 17 11.39 1.82 -2.21
CA THR A 17 12.44 1.91 -3.24
C THR A 17 12.24 0.86 -4.32
N TYR A 18 11.94 -0.39 -3.93
CA TYR A 18 11.68 -1.46 -4.88
C TYR A 18 10.36 -1.19 -5.66
N ALA A 19 9.30 -0.75 -4.97
CA ALA A 19 8.04 -0.38 -5.62
C ALA A 19 8.21 0.73 -6.66
N LEU A 20 8.98 1.79 -6.32
CA LEU A 20 9.32 2.87 -7.24
C LEU A 20 10.10 2.36 -8.46
N SER A 21 11.08 1.46 -8.28
CA SER A 21 11.86 0.88 -9.37
C SER A 21 11.00 0.10 -10.37
N LEU A 22 9.98 -0.61 -9.88
CA LEU A 22 9.02 -1.30 -10.73
C LEU A 22 8.10 -0.33 -11.46
N ALA A 23 7.62 0.73 -10.78
CA ALA A 23 6.71 1.71 -11.35
C ALA A 23 7.39 2.61 -12.39
N LYS A 24 8.71 2.89 -12.27
CA LYS A 24 9.49 3.67 -13.26
C LYS A 24 9.48 3.10 -14.67
N LYS A 25 9.08 1.85 -14.86
CA LYS A 25 8.94 1.20 -16.17
C LYS A 25 7.71 1.69 -16.95
N TYR A 26 6.82 2.45 -16.32
CA TYR A 26 5.56 2.92 -16.91
C TYR A 26 5.58 4.43 -17.12
N ARG A 27 4.89 4.90 -18.16
CA ARG A 27 4.86 6.33 -18.53
C ARG A 27 3.82 7.11 -17.72
N LYS A 28 2.61 6.57 -17.58
CA LYS A 28 1.50 7.21 -16.86
C LYS A 28 1.30 6.52 -15.53
N VAL A 29 1.95 7.02 -14.48
CA VAL A 29 1.87 6.45 -13.13
C VAL A 29 0.99 7.31 -12.23
N ALA A 30 0.02 6.69 -11.57
CA ALA A 30 -0.67 7.25 -10.42
C ALA A 30 0.02 6.75 -9.15
N PHE A 31 0.59 7.67 -8.39
CA PHE A 31 1.08 7.38 -7.04
C PHE A 31 -0.01 7.76 -6.04
N VAL A 32 -0.52 6.80 -5.30
CA VAL A 32 -1.54 7.00 -4.26
C VAL A 32 -0.86 6.95 -2.90
N ALA A 33 -0.76 8.11 -2.25
CA ALA A 33 -0.18 8.26 -0.92
C ALA A 33 -1.29 8.19 0.13
N THR A 34 -1.17 7.27 1.08
CA THR A 34 -2.11 7.12 2.19
C THR A 34 -1.62 7.80 3.47
N CYS A 35 -0.40 8.31 3.46
CA CYS A 35 0.21 8.98 4.60
C CYS A 35 -0.43 10.35 4.86
N GLN A 36 -0.69 10.65 6.15
CA GLN A 36 -1.14 11.97 6.62
C GLN A 36 0.03 12.68 7.31
N PRO A 37 0.22 14.00 7.09
CA PRO A 37 1.30 14.78 7.71
C PRO A 37 0.97 15.19 9.16
N LEU A 38 0.80 14.21 10.05
CA LEU A 38 0.31 14.42 11.42
C LEU A 38 1.34 15.12 12.33
N ASP A 39 2.63 14.97 12.05
CA ASP A 39 3.72 15.59 12.78
C ASP A 39 4.89 15.97 11.85
N LYS A 40 5.91 16.65 12.42
CA LYS A 40 7.07 17.12 11.67
C LYS A 40 7.91 15.99 11.06
N GLU A 41 8.05 14.86 11.76
CA GLU A 41 8.77 13.69 11.24
C GLU A 41 8.05 13.12 10.03
N MET A 42 6.73 12.98 10.10
CA MET A 42 5.93 12.48 9.02
C MET A 42 5.89 13.44 7.80
N GLN A 43 5.86 14.76 8.06
CA GLN A 43 5.97 15.79 7.00
C GLN A 43 7.29 15.66 6.24
N GLU A 44 8.42 15.54 6.96
CA GLU A 44 9.74 15.37 6.34
C GLU A 44 9.83 14.06 5.56
N ARG A 45 9.26 12.98 6.08
CA ARG A 45 9.19 11.69 5.41
C ARG A 45 8.39 11.77 4.10
N ILE A 46 7.24 12.45 4.12
CA ILE A 46 6.43 12.69 2.91
C ILE A 46 7.24 13.51 1.90
N ARG A 47 7.97 14.55 2.34
CA ARG A 47 8.81 15.39 1.48
C ARG A 47 9.86 14.55 0.76
N LEU A 48 10.63 13.75 1.49
CA LEU A 48 11.65 12.86 0.91
C LEU A 48 11.05 11.84 -0.06
N HIS A 49 9.87 11.29 0.26
CA HIS A 49 9.16 10.38 -0.64
C HIS A 49 8.63 11.08 -1.90
N LYS A 50 8.30 12.37 -1.82
CA LYS A 50 7.92 13.17 -3.01
C LYS A 50 9.13 13.42 -3.91
N GLU A 51 10.27 13.76 -3.35
CA GLU A 51 11.53 14.02 -4.08
C GLU A 51 12.08 12.78 -4.79
N ALA A 52 11.89 11.59 -4.21
CA ALA A 52 12.32 10.32 -4.81
C ALA A 52 11.51 9.90 -6.06
N ARG A 53 10.39 10.58 -6.34
CA ARG A 53 9.50 10.25 -7.46
C ARG A 53 9.81 11.11 -8.67
N PRO A 54 9.67 10.56 -9.89
CA PRO A 54 9.70 11.36 -11.10
C PRO A 54 8.62 12.43 -11.10
N GLY A 55 8.95 13.70 -11.41
CA GLY A 55 8.03 14.83 -11.37
C GLY A 55 6.83 14.72 -12.32
N TYR A 56 6.90 13.84 -13.33
CA TYR A 56 5.79 13.61 -14.28
C TYR A 56 4.74 12.62 -13.77
N TRP A 57 4.95 11.97 -12.61
CA TRP A 57 3.94 11.10 -11.99
C TRP A 57 2.82 11.94 -11.38
N LYS A 58 1.59 11.45 -11.50
CA LYS A 58 0.47 12.09 -10.83
C LYS A 58 0.33 11.52 -9.41
N THR A 59 0.52 12.40 -8.41
CA THR A 59 0.33 12.04 -7.01
C THR A 59 -1.09 12.36 -6.56
N PHE A 60 -1.71 11.40 -5.88
CA PHE A 60 -2.98 11.54 -5.19
C PHE A 60 -2.75 11.29 -3.71
N GLU A 61 -3.15 12.21 -2.86
CA GLU A 61 -3.12 12.07 -1.42
C GLU A 61 -4.53 11.67 -0.97
N GLU A 62 -4.70 10.39 -0.62
CA GLU A 62 -5.99 9.85 -0.20
C GLU A 62 -5.81 8.92 0.99
N PRO A 63 -6.08 9.40 2.22
CA PRO A 63 -5.80 8.62 3.42
C PRO A 63 -6.86 7.58 3.77
N ARG A 64 -8.10 7.64 3.25
CA ARG A 64 -9.21 6.84 3.73
C ARG A 64 -10.15 6.28 2.67
N ASP A 65 -10.41 7.05 1.58
CA ASP A 65 -11.45 6.68 0.61
C ASP A 65 -10.86 6.28 -0.75
N LEU A 66 -9.96 5.30 -0.73
CA LEU A 66 -9.31 4.81 -1.94
C LEU A 66 -10.31 4.26 -2.94
N ASN A 67 -11.42 3.68 -2.50
CA ASN A 67 -12.41 3.09 -3.39
C ASN A 67 -13.01 4.14 -4.32
N PHE A 68 -13.40 5.28 -3.77
CA PHE A 68 -13.92 6.40 -4.56
C PHE A 68 -12.85 6.96 -5.51
N LEU A 69 -11.63 7.17 -5.01
CA LEU A 69 -10.51 7.65 -5.83
C LEU A 69 -10.24 6.72 -7.02
N LEU A 70 -10.15 5.41 -6.79
CA LEU A 70 -9.84 4.42 -7.83
C LEU A 70 -10.96 4.33 -8.90
N ILE A 71 -12.22 4.45 -8.49
CA ILE A 71 -13.35 4.52 -9.43
C ILE A 71 -13.23 5.79 -10.29
N LYS A 72 -12.98 6.94 -9.67
CA LYS A 72 -12.83 8.24 -10.36
C LYS A 72 -11.64 8.26 -11.31
N MET A 73 -10.55 7.60 -10.98
CA MET A 73 -9.37 7.49 -11.84
C MET A 73 -9.63 6.69 -13.12
N GLY A 74 -10.54 5.72 -13.06
CA GLY A 74 -10.84 4.84 -14.19
C GLY A 74 -9.57 4.15 -14.73
N ASN A 75 -9.49 4.00 -16.06
CA ASN A 75 -8.37 3.37 -16.76
C ASN A 75 -7.39 4.40 -17.38
N THR A 76 -7.14 5.51 -16.71
CA THR A 76 -6.32 6.62 -17.23
C THR A 76 -4.82 6.34 -17.16
N PHE A 77 -4.38 5.45 -16.24
CA PHE A 77 -2.97 5.21 -15.92
C PHE A 77 -2.50 3.83 -16.39
N ASP A 78 -1.20 3.71 -16.69
CA ASP A 78 -0.56 2.45 -17.03
C ASP A 78 -0.15 1.68 -15.77
N CYS A 79 0.11 2.41 -14.68
CA CYS A 79 0.48 1.85 -13.37
C CYS A 79 -0.19 2.65 -12.25
N ILE A 80 -0.65 1.92 -11.21
CA ILE A 80 -1.15 2.48 -9.96
C ILE A 80 -0.25 1.93 -8.84
N LEU A 81 0.42 2.82 -8.12
CA LEU A 81 1.26 2.48 -6.97
C LEU A 81 0.62 3.04 -5.69
N ILE A 82 0.23 2.15 -4.77
CA ILE A 82 -0.36 2.50 -3.47
C ILE A 82 0.69 2.31 -2.36
N ASP A 83 1.05 3.40 -1.68
CA ASP A 83 2.02 3.41 -0.58
C ASP A 83 1.43 4.16 0.63
N CYS A 84 0.90 3.47 1.70
CA CYS A 84 0.87 2.01 1.87
C CYS A 84 -0.45 1.54 2.52
N LEU A 85 -0.76 0.25 2.44
CA LEU A 85 -1.95 -0.31 3.06
C LEU A 85 -1.92 -0.22 4.59
N THR A 86 -0.74 -0.30 5.20
CA THR A 86 -0.56 -0.21 6.65
C THR A 86 -1.05 1.14 7.20
N LEU A 87 -0.70 2.24 6.53
CA LEU A 87 -1.15 3.58 6.92
C LEU A 87 -2.64 3.78 6.63
N LEU A 88 -3.15 3.21 5.53
CA LEU A 88 -4.60 3.19 5.27
C LEU A 88 -5.36 2.53 6.42
N VAL A 89 -4.91 1.36 6.88
CA VAL A 89 -5.52 0.66 8.04
C VAL A 89 -5.46 1.53 9.29
N SER A 90 -4.31 2.14 9.58
CA SER A 90 -4.17 3.05 10.72
C SER A 90 -5.16 4.22 10.65
N ASN A 91 -5.27 4.87 9.50
CA ASN A 91 -6.17 6.00 9.28
C ASN A 91 -7.65 5.61 9.45
N LEU A 92 -8.03 4.41 9.01
CA LEU A 92 -9.40 3.90 9.17
C LEU A 92 -9.71 3.58 10.63
N ILE A 93 -8.79 2.95 11.36
CA ILE A 93 -8.95 2.69 12.80
C ILE A 93 -9.11 4.01 13.57
N LEU A 94 -8.24 5.01 13.31
CA LEU A 94 -8.30 6.32 13.94
C LEU A 94 -9.57 7.11 13.58
N ALA A 95 -10.17 6.81 12.44
CA ALA A 95 -11.46 7.35 12.02
C ALA A 95 -12.68 6.60 12.63
N GLY A 96 -12.44 5.58 13.48
CA GLY A 96 -13.47 4.85 14.20
C GLY A 96 -14.08 3.66 13.47
N TYR A 97 -13.53 3.26 12.31
CA TYR A 97 -14.01 2.07 11.59
C TYR A 97 -13.69 0.79 12.36
N LYS A 98 -14.66 -0.12 12.40
CA LYS A 98 -14.50 -1.45 12.99
C LYS A 98 -13.71 -2.37 12.04
N LYS A 99 -13.17 -3.44 12.58
CA LYS A 99 -12.38 -4.43 11.85
C LYS A 99 -13.10 -4.96 10.60
N GLU A 100 -14.36 -5.31 10.73
CA GLU A 100 -15.18 -5.87 9.65
C GLU A 100 -15.33 -4.85 8.51
N GLU A 101 -15.64 -3.60 8.83
CA GLU A 101 -15.79 -2.50 7.86
C GLU A 101 -14.48 -2.22 7.13
N ILE A 102 -13.34 -2.29 7.83
CA ILE A 102 -12.01 -2.13 7.23
C ILE A 102 -11.75 -3.26 6.23
N LEU A 103 -12.01 -4.50 6.61
CA LEU A 103 -11.81 -5.65 5.72
C LEU A 103 -12.71 -5.58 4.49
N GLU A 104 -13.97 -5.20 4.62
CA GLU A 104 -14.89 -4.98 3.50
C GLU A 104 -14.39 -3.89 2.55
N LYS A 105 -13.92 -2.74 3.09
CA LYS A 105 -13.33 -1.66 2.28
C LYS A 105 -12.10 -2.13 1.49
N ILE A 106 -11.24 -2.95 2.10
CA ILE A 106 -10.05 -3.51 1.44
C ILE A 106 -10.45 -4.51 0.35
N GLU A 107 -11.41 -5.39 0.60
CA GLU A 107 -11.91 -6.34 -0.40
C GLU A 107 -12.52 -5.62 -1.59
N ALA A 108 -13.34 -4.59 -1.35
CA ALA A 108 -13.90 -3.74 -2.41
C ALA A 108 -12.80 -3.03 -3.21
N MET A 109 -11.78 -2.47 -2.54
CA MET A 109 -10.62 -1.86 -3.20
C MET A 109 -9.91 -2.87 -4.12
N LEU A 110 -9.64 -4.07 -3.64
CA LEU A 110 -8.97 -5.11 -4.43
C LEU A 110 -9.82 -5.54 -5.62
N ALA A 111 -11.14 -5.62 -5.46
CA ALA A 111 -12.07 -5.93 -6.55
C ALA A 111 -12.06 -4.83 -7.63
N ILE A 112 -12.00 -3.55 -7.23
CA ILE A 112 -11.86 -2.40 -8.16
C ILE A 112 -10.53 -2.48 -8.89
N LEU A 113 -9.43 -2.69 -8.17
CA LEU A 113 -8.09 -2.79 -8.74
C LEU A 113 -7.97 -3.93 -9.75
N ARG A 114 -8.61 -5.07 -9.52
CA ARG A 114 -8.62 -6.20 -10.48
C ARG A 114 -9.29 -5.87 -11.80
N LYS A 115 -10.26 -4.96 -11.81
CA LYS A 115 -10.98 -4.52 -13.02
C LYS A 115 -10.19 -3.46 -13.82
N GLN A 116 -9.16 -2.85 -13.23
CA GLN A 116 -8.32 -1.87 -13.91
C GLN A 116 -7.51 -2.53 -15.05
N LYS A 117 -7.14 -1.75 -16.06
CA LYS A 117 -6.16 -2.15 -17.08
C LYS A 117 -4.73 -1.91 -16.63
N ALA A 118 -4.55 -1.03 -15.68
CA ALA A 118 -3.25 -0.64 -15.12
C ALA A 118 -2.54 -1.81 -14.42
N LYS A 119 -1.20 -1.82 -14.44
CA LYS A 119 -0.41 -2.59 -13.50
C LYS A 119 -0.60 -2.02 -12.10
N VAL A 120 -0.87 -2.87 -11.12
CA VAL A 120 -1.05 -2.44 -9.74
C VAL A 120 0.13 -2.88 -8.89
N ILE A 121 0.68 -1.94 -8.12
CA ILE A 121 1.74 -2.19 -7.14
C ILE A 121 1.21 -1.69 -5.80
N MET A 122 1.16 -2.56 -4.80
CA MET A 122 0.76 -2.20 -3.44
C MET A 122 1.91 -2.46 -2.49
N VAL A 123 2.11 -1.53 -1.56
CA VAL A 123 3.12 -1.63 -0.50
C VAL A 123 2.43 -1.77 0.85
N SER A 124 2.95 -2.63 1.73
CA SER A 124 2.51 -2.71 3.12
C SER A 124 3.65 -3.07 4.06
N ASN A 125 3.56 -2.62 5.31
CA ASN A 125 4.48 -3.08 6.35
C ASN A 125 4.02 -4.43 6.90
N GLU A 126 4.99 -5.30 7.18
CA GLU A 126 4.77 -6.48 8.00
C GLU A 126 5.06 -6.11 9.46
N VAL A 127 3.98 -5.83 10.20
CA VAL A 127 4.07 -5.38 11.61
C VAL A 127 3.96 -6.54 12.60
N GLY A 128 3.58 -7.72 12.13
CA GLY A 128 3.39 -8.91 12.94
C GLY A 128 4.69 -9.58 13.43
N LEU A 129 5.82 -9.30 12.77
CA LEU A 129 7.14 -9.84 13.11
C LEU A 129 7.86 -9.08 14.23
N GLY A 130 7.28 -7.99 14.72
CA GLY A 130 7.83 -7.17 15.80
C GLY A 130 7.30 -7.56 17.19
N LEU A 131 7.60 -6.71 18.17
CA LEU A 131 7.12 -6.88 19.54
C LEU A 131 5.59 -6.78 19.62
N VAL A 132 5.01 -7.50 20.59
CA VAL A 132 3.59 -7.40 20.90
C VAL A 132 3.31 -6.05 21.58
N PRO A 133 2.46 -5.18 21.01
CA PRO A 133 2.14 -3.88 21.63
C PRO A 133 1.51 -4.04 23.01
N ALA A 134 1.95 -3.21 23.98
CA ALA A 134 1.43 -3.24 25.34
C ALA A 134 -0.05 -2.78 25.40
N ASN A 135 -0.44 -1.80 24.58
CA ASN A 135 -1.80 -1.28 24.56
C ASN A 135 -2.71 -2.04 23.58
N LYS A 136 -4.02 -2.00 23.86
CA LYS A 136 -5.04 -2.69 23.06
C LYS A 136 -5.11 -2.17 21.63
N LEU A 137 -5.05 -0.85 21.42
CA LEU A 137 -5.12 -0.24 20.10
C LEU A 137 -4.01 -0.75 19.17
N GLY A 138 -2.79 -0.84 19.69
CA GLY A 138 -1.65 -1.37 18.92
C GLY A 138 -1.82 -2.84 18.57
N ARG A 139 -2.39 -3.67 19.47
CA ARG A 139 -2.69 -5.08 19.16
C ARG A 139 -3.78 -5.21 18.11
N ASP A 140 -4.88 -4.45 18.25
CA ASP A 140 -5.97 -4.42 17.28
C ASP A 140 -5.45 -3.99 15.89
N PHE A 141 -4.64 -2.93 15.84
CA PHE A 141 -3.97 -2.49 14.60
C PHE A 141 -3.12 -3.60 13.97
N ARG A 142 -2.25 -4.25 14.74
CA ARG A 142 -1.40 -5.32 14.27
C ARG A 142 -2.21 -6.49 13.69
N ASP A 143 -3.27 -6.88 14.36
CA ASP A 143 -4.11 -8.01 13.96
C ASP A 143 -4.93 -7.67 12.71
N ILE A 144 -5.47 -6.45 12.60
CA ILE A 144 -6.18 -5.98 11.41
C ILE A 144 -5.22 -5.85 10.22
N ALA A 145 -4.05 -5.23 10.42
CA ALA A 145 -3.04 -5.07 9.37
C ALA A 145 -2.56 -6.43 8.85
N GLY A 146 -2.34 -7.41 9.74
CA GLY A 146 -2.00 -8.78 9.37
C GLY A 146 -3.09 -9.43 8.52
N LYS A 147 -4.37 -9.26 8.86
CA LYS A 147 -5.48 -9.79 8.08
C LYS A 147 -5.60 -9.12 6.71
N VAL A 148 -5.41 -7.81 6.64
CA VAL A 148 -5.36 -7.05 5.39
C VAL A 148 -4.21 -7.53 4.50
N ASN A 149 -3.01 -7.75 5.07
CA ASN A 149 -1.86 -8.30 4.35
C ASN A 149 -2.15 -9.69 3.78
N GLN A 150 -2.79 -10.58 4.55
CA GLN A 150 -3.21 -11.91 4.08
C GLN A 150 -4.19 -11.80 2.90
N THR A 151 -5.20 -10.93 2.99
CA THR A 151 -6.20 -10.71 1.94
C THR A 151 -5.55 -10.16 0.67
N ALA A 152 -4.67 -9.17 0.79
CA ALA A 152 -3.93 -8.58 -0.33
C ALA A 152 -2.99 -9.62 -0.99
N ALA A 153 -2.23 -10.37 -0.19
CA ALA A 153 -1.33 -11.42 -0.68
C ALA A 153 -2.08 -12.54 -1.41
N LYS A 154 -3.25 -12.97 -0.90
CA LYS A 154 -4.10 -13.97 -1.54
C LYS A 154 -4.53 -13.52 -2.94
N GLN A 155 -4.90 -12.25 -3.09
CA GLN A 155 -5.41 -11.70 -4.34
C GLN A 155 -4.32 -11.21 -5.30
N ALA A 156 -3.09 -10.96 -4.83
CA ALA A 156 -1.98 -10.55 -5.67
C ALA A 156 -1.49 -11.69 -6.58
N ASN A 157 -1.04 -11.34 -7.79
CA ASN A 157 -0.41 -12.27 -8.71
C ASN A 157 1.03 -12.60 -8.31
N GLU A 158 1.74 -11.58 -7.78
CA GLU A 158 3.10 -11.72 -7.29
C GLU A 158 3.20 -11.07 -5.90
N VAL A 159 3.92 -11.71 -5.00
CA VAL A 159 4.21 -11.17 -3.67
C VAL A 159 5.71 -11.20 -3.44
N PHE A 160 6.23 -10.07 -2.99
CA PHE A 160 7.63 -9.91 -2.61
C PHE A 160 7.70 -9.57 -1.13
N PHE A 161 8.68 -10.15 -0.45
CA PHE A 161 9.08 -9.77 0.89
C PHE A 161 10.45 -9.09 0.83
N THR A 162 10.56 -7.86 1.34
CA THR A 162 11.79 -7.08 1.26
C THR A 162 12.51 -7.08 2.59
N ILE A 163 13.75 -7.57 2.61
CA ILE A 163 14.63 -7.62 3.77
C ILE A 163 15.93 -6.90 3.41
N SER A 164 16.31 -5.87 4.19
CA SER A 164 17.60 -5.16 4.04
C SER A 164 17.87 -4.70 2.60
N GLY A 165 16.83 -4.19 1.90
CA GLY A 165 16.93 -3.73 0.51
C GLY A 165 16.78 -4.82 -0.55
N ILE A 166 16.74 -6.10 -0.16
CA ILE A 166 16.69 -7.24 -1.09
C ILE A 166 15.24 -7.73 -1.21
N PRO A 167 14.59 -7.63 -2.38
CA PRO A 167 13.25 -8.17 -2.61
C PRO A 167 13.31 -9.68 -2.89
N MET A 168 12.65 -10.46 -2.06
CA MET A 168 12.50 -11.90 -2.24
C MET A 168 11.08 -12.19 -2.76
N LYS A 169 10.97 -12.86 -3.92
CA LYS A 169 9.66 -13.30 -4.40
C LYS A 169 9.19 -14.52 -3.61
N ILE A 170 8.04 -14.37 -2.93
CA ILE A 170 7.43 -15.45 -2.13
C ILE A 170 6.14 -16.02 -2.75
N LYS A 171 5.58 -15.35 -3.77
CA LYS A 171 4.45 -15.84 -4.57
C LYS A 171 4.57 -15.37 -6.01
N GLY A 172 4.15 -16.21 -6.96
CA GLY A 172 4.14 -15.97 -8.40
C GLY A 172 5.08 -16.90 -9.14
N GLY A 173 4.72 -17.28 -10.39
CA GLY A 173 5.56 -18.10 -11.26
C GLY A 173 6.88 -17.42 -11.63
N LYS A 174 7.83 -18.22 -12.18
CA LYS A 174 9.08 -17.72 -12.76
C LYS A 174 8.82 -16.74 -13.92
#